data_891a865b557526ac6153851ec8dad1a0
#
_entry.id   891a865b557526ac6153851ec8dad1a0
#
_cell.length_a   1.000
_cell.length_b   1.000
_cell.length_c   1.000
_cell.angle_alpha   90.00
_cell.angle_beta   90.00
_cell.angle_gamma   90.00
#
_symmetry.space_group_name_H-M   'P 1'
#
loop_
_entity.id
_entity.type
_entity.pdbx_description
1 polymer ?
#
loop_
_entity_poly.entity_id
_entity_poly.type
_entity_poly.pdbx_seq_one_letter_code
_entity_poly.pdbx_strand_id
1 'polypeptide(L)'
;MQLAKQLDGWQPNEDCTVKAIELPCVFDESIDRLNHALAQYQPCLVLALGQAGGRSAFSLEKVAINYNDARIADNAGQQPIDTATIPDGPTAYFSTLPLKAIVHALHQQHIPAEISYSAGTYVCNHLFYGLMHALKDQQSARWLYSYPTQPTTSMPT
;
A
#
# COMPACT_ATOMS: atom_id res chain seq x y z
N MET A 1 -1.30 -12.17 -2.97
CA MET A 1 -2.69 -11.74 -3.24
C MET A 1 -3.79 -12.57 -2.59
N GLN A 2 -3.55 -13.78 -2.09
CA GLN A 2 -4.57 -14.57 -1.40
C GLN A 2 -5.13 -13.89 -0.14
N LEU A 3 -4.28 -13.19 0.65
CA LEU A 3 -4.69 -12.56 1.91
C LEU A 3 -5.80 -11.50 1.69
N ALA A 4 -5.62 -10.60 0.74
CA ALA A 4 -6.62 -9.56 0.47
C ALA A 4 -7.96 -10.16 -0.01
N LYS A 5 -7.90 -11.20 -0.85
CA LYS A 5 -9.11 -11.90 -1.35
C LYS A 5 -9.91 -12.60 -0.24
N GLN A 6 -9.24 -13.05 0.84
CA GLN A 6 -9.92 -13.65 2.00
C GLN A 6 -10.71 -12.63 2.82
N LEU A 7 -10.36 -11.34 2.70
CA LEU A 7 -11.05 -10.26 3.39
C LEU A 7 -12.22 -9.68 2.57
N ASP A 8 -12.38 -10.07 1.29
CA ASP A 8 -13.48 -9.54 0.47
C ASP A 8 -14.83 -9.96 1.03
N GLY A 9 -15.70 -8.98 1.23
CA GLY A 9 -17.01 -9.17 1.85
C GLY A 9 -17.01 -9.27 3.38
N TRP A 10 -15.84 -9.26 4.05
CA TRP A 10 -15.78 -9.26 5.50
C TRP A 10 -16.40 -7.96 6.07
N GLN A 11 -17.20 -8.12 7.12
CA GLN A 11 -17.85 -7.02 7.83
C GLN A 11 -17.30 -6.93 9.25
N PRO A 12 -16.36 -6.01 9.53
CA PRO A 12 -15.84 -5.80 10.87
C PRO A 12 -16.90 -5.25 11.84
N ASN A 13 -17.95 -4.60 11.33
CA ASN A 13 -19.15 -4.14 12.04
C ASN A 13 -20.31 -3.99 11.03
N GLU A 14 -21.50 -3.60 11.51
CA GLU A 14 -22.73 -3.51 10.69
C GLU A 14 -22.63 -2.43 9.59
N ASP A 15 -21.78 -1.40 9.78
CA ASP A 15 -21.68 -0.25 8.87
C ASP A 15 -20.53 -0.37 7.87
N CYS A 16 -19.67 -1.38 8.02
CA CYS A 16 -18.46 -1.52 7.20
C CYS A 16 -18.43 -2.84 6.44
N THR A 17 -18.11 -2.78 5.16
CA THR A 17 -17.81 -3.95 4.33
C THR A 17 -16.46 -3.77 3.64
N VAL A 18 -15.61 -4.76 3.73
CA VAL A 18 -14.32 -4.76 3.04
C VAL A 18 -14.51 -5.13 1.57
N LYS A 19 -13.90 -4.34 0.67
CA LYS A 19 -13.79 -4.65 -0.75
C LYS A 19 -12.33 -4.85 -1.13
N ALA A 20 -11.99 -6.04 -1.59
CA ALA A 20 -10.67 -6.36 -2.08
C ALA A 20 -10.57 -6.16 -3.58
N ILE A 21 -9.58 -5.38 -4.01
CA ILE A 21 -9.33 -5.07 -5.42
C ILE A 21 -7.89 -5.43 -5.75
N GLU A 22 -7.71 -6.13 -6.85
CA GLU A 22 -6.40 -6.47 -7.38
C GLU A 22 -5.94 -5.37 -8.34
N LEU A 23 -4.77 -4.77 -8.04
CA LEU A 23 -4.15 -3.77 -8.89
C LEU A 23 -2.96 -4.39 -9.63
N PRO A 24 -2.74 -4.02 -10.91
CA PRO A 24 -1.59 -4.51 -11.67
C PRO A 24 -0.28 -3.92 -11.14
N CYS A 25 0.80 -4.67 -11.23
CA CYS A 25 2.15 -4.15 -11.02
C CYS A 25 2.63 -3.45 -12.31
N VAL A 26 1.97 -2.35 -12.64
CA VAL A 26 2.19 -1.53 -13.84
C VAL A 26 2.10 -0.07 -13.44
N PHE A 27 3.10 0.73 -13.83
CA PHE A 27 3.06 2.18 -13.63
C PHE A 27 1.82 2.76 -14.33
N ASP A 28 1.34 3.89 -13.86
CA ASP A 28 0.13 4.59 -14.32
C ASP A 28 -1.15 3.76 -14.25
N GLU A 29 -1.22 2.59 -14.89
CA GLU A 29 -2.40 1.72 -14.85
C GLU A 29 -2.84 1.37 -13.41
N SER A 30 -1.87 1.19 -12.50
CA SER A 30 -2.17 0.93 -11.09
C SER A 30 -2.90 2.10 -10.42
N ILE A 31 -2.50 3.34 -10.73
CA ILE A 31 -3.16 4.57 -10.24
C ILE A 31 -4.52 4.75 -10.92
N ASP A 32 -4.63 4.50 -12.22
CA ASP A 32 -5.91 4.62 -12.95
C ASP A 32 -6.96 3.67 -12.39
N ARG A 33 -6.60 2.41 -12.14
CA ARG A 33 -7.49 1.42 -11.53
C ARG A 33 -7.82 1.78 -10.08
N LEU A 34 -6.85 2.31 -9.33
CA LEU A 34 -7.10 2.81 -7.98
C LEU A 34 -8.13 3.94 -8.01
N ASN A 35 -7.95 4.94 -8.87
CA ASN A 35 -8.87 6.09 -8.98
C ASN A 35 -10.30 5.64 -9.36
N HIS A 36 -10.42 4.66 -10.25
CA HIS A 36 -11.71 4.06 -10.61
C HIS A 36 -12.39 3.43 -9.38
N ALA A 37 -11.64 2.67 -8.61
CA ALA A 37 -12.15 2.04 -7.39
C ALA A 37 -12.53 3.06 -6.32
N LEU A 38 -11.72 4.11 -6.13
CA LEU A 38 -12.04 5.19 -5.20
C LEU A 38 -13.33 5.91 -5.57
N ALA A 39 -13.54 6.20 -6.87
CA ALA A 39 -14.76 6.82 -7.36
C ALA A 39 -16.00 5.91 -7.20
N GLN A 40 -15.83 4.61 -7.43
CA GLN A 40 -16.91 3.62 -7.35
C GLN A 40 -17.36 3.34 -5.91
N TYR A 41 -16.40 3.15 -4.99
CA TYR A 41 -16.70 2.66 -3.64
C TYR A 41 -16.69 3.75 -2.57
N GLN A 42 -16.09 4.90 -2.84
CA GLN A 42 -15.98 6.03 -1.89
C GLN A 42 -15.57 5.59 -0.46
N PRO A 43 -14.47 4.85 -0.32
CA PRO A 43 -14.13 4.17 0.93
C PRO A 43 -13.77 5.16 2.04
N CYS A 44 -14.19 4.86 3.28
CA CYS A 44 -13.73 5.59 4.47
C CYS A 44 -12.29 5.22 4.88
N LEU A 45 -11.82 4.03 4.48
CA LEU A 45 -10.47 3.52 4.73
C LEU A 45 -9.93 2.81 3.49
N VAL A 46 -8.71 3.10 3.10
CA VAL A 46 -7.99 2.38 2.04
C VAL A 46 -6.73 1.75 2.61
N LEU A 47 -6.59 0.44 2.40
CA LEU A 47 -5.42 -0.34 2.77
C LEU A 47 -4.80 -0.95 1.51
N ALA A 48 -3.68 -0.45 1.07
CA ALA A 48 -2.92 -1.05 -0.02
C ALA A 48 -1.95 -2.11 0.52
N LEU A 49 -1.99 -3.31 -0.04
CA LEU A 49 -1.13 -4.43 0.35
C LEU A 49 -0.15 -4.73 -0.79
N GLY A 50 1.15 -4.69 -0.49
CA GLY A 50 2.21 -4.99 -1.43
C GLY A 50 3.11 -6.12 -0.91
N GLN A 51 3.62 -6.95 -1.81
CA GLN A 51 4.60 -7.98 -1.47
C GLN A 51 6.01 -7.39 -1.56
N ALA A 52 6.77 -7.44 -0.45
CA ALA A 52 8.14 -6.95 -0.40
C ALA A 52 9.12 -8.12 -0.26
N GLY A 53 9.95 -8.34 -1.29
CA GLY A 53 11.01 -9.34 -1.25
C GLY A 53 12.09 -9.00 -0.23
N GLY A 54 12.56 -10.02 0.51
CA GLY A 54 13.67 -9.88 1.45
C GLY A 54 13.33 -9.26 2.81
N ARG A 55 12.06 -8.94 3.08
CA ARG A 55 11.61 -8.51 4.41
C ARG A 55 11.07 -9.69 5.22
N SER A 56 11.36 -9.73 6.51
CA SER A 56 10.90 -10.75 7.46
C SER A 56 9.76 -10.29 8.36
N ALA A 57 9.48 -8.99 8.38
CA ALA A 57 8.44 -8.37 9.18
C ALA A 57 7.45 -7.62 8.29
N PHE A 58 6.28 -7.39 8.81
CA PHE A 58 5.31 -6.49 8.21
C PHE A 58 5.82 -5.05 8.26
N SER A 59 5.97 -4.42 7.11
CA SER A 59 6.48 -3.05 7.03
C SER A 59 5.33 -2.08 6.74
N LEU A 60 5.11 -1.17 7.68
CA LEU A 60 4.10 -0.12 7.58
C LEU A 60 4.78 1.13 7.00
N GLU A 61 4.49 1.43 5.75
CA GLU A 61 5.16 2.53 5.04
C GLU A 61 4.69 3.89 5.56
N LYS A 62 5.64 4.71 6.03
CA LYS A 62 5.36 6.04 6.57
C LYS A 62 5.30 7.10 5.51
N VAL A 63 6.13 7.01 4.47
CA VAL A 63 6.30 8.06 3.47
C VAL A 63 6.18 7.52 2.05
N ALA A 64 5.43 8.25 1.24
CA ALA A 64 5.37 8.11 -0.22
C ALA A 64 6.08 9.31 -0.86
N ILE A 65 6.99 9.06 -1.79
CA ILE A 65 7.74 10.11 -2.48
C ILE A 65 7.27 10.28 -3.93
N ASN A 66 7.34 11.50 -4.43
CA ASN A 66 7.00 11.83 -5.82
C ASN A 66 8.14 11.49 -6.78
N TYR A 67 8.51 10.21 -6.83
CA TYR A 67 9.70 9.78 -7.57
C TYR A 67 9.59 8.35 -8.05
N ASN A 68 9.85 8.12 -9.33
CA ASN A 68 9.97 6.83 -9.96
C ASN A 68 11.40 6.65 -10.49
N ASP A 69 12.03 5.56 -10.12
CA ASP A 69 13.35 5.14 -10.62
C ASP A 69 13.41 3.61 -10.61
N ALA A 70 12.94 3.02 -11.72
CA ALA A 70 12.69 1.58 -11.81
C ALA A 70 13.96 0.82 -12.23
N ARG A 71 14.48 -0.04 -11.34
CA ARG A 71 15.63 -0.92 -11.67
C ARG A 71 15.32 -1.96 -12.74
N ILE A 72 14.06 -2.34 -12.87
CA ILE A 72 13.56 -3.34 -13.82
C ILE A 72 12.26 -2.81 -14.44
N ALA A 73 11.93 -3.30 -15.61
CA ALA A 73 10.64 -3.03 -16.23
C ALA A 73 9.50 -3.61 -15.39
N ASP A 74 8.34 -2.96 -15.45
CA ASP A 74 7.09 -3.46 -14.87
C ASP A 74 6.46 -4.57 -15.74
N ASN A 75 5.28 -5.05 -15.37
CA ASN A 75 4.61 -6.13 -16.10
C ASN A 75 4.11 -5.73 -17.50
N ALA A 76 4.11 -4.45 -17.85
CA ALA A 76 3.81 -3.93 -19.18
C ALA A 76 5.06 -3.48 -19.97
N GLY A 77 6.25 -3.67 -19.39
CA GLY A 77 7.52 -3.29 -20.02
C GLY A 77 7.93 -1.84 -19.81
N GLN A 78 7.21 -1.08 -18.94
CA GLN A 78 7.57 0.30 -18.61
C GLN A 78 8.69 0.33 -17.56
N GLN A 79 9.66 1.21 -17.77
CA GLN A 79 10.79 1.40 -16.86
C GLN A 79 11.11 2.89 -16.72
N PRO A 80 10.29 3.65 -15.96
CA PRO A 80 10.55 5.07 -15.74
C PRO A 80 11.84 5.24 -14.91
N ILE A 81 12.68 6.18 -15.34
CA ILE A 81 13.95 6.54 -14.70
C ILE A 81 13.91 8.03 -14.39
N ASP A 82 14.20 8.40 -13.14
CA ASP A 82 14.29 9.80 -12.67
C ASP A 82 13.07 10.65 -13.07
N THR A 83 11.87 10.12 -12.82
CA THR A 83 10.60 10.82 -13.16
C THR A 83 9.74 11.07 -11.93
N ALA A 84 8.90 12.10 -11.99
CA ALA A 84 7.87 12.30 -10.99
C ALA A 84 6.71 11.32 -11.18
N THR A 85 6.09 10.88 -10.08
CA THR A 85 4.83 10.12 -10.12
C THR A 85 3.67 11.01 -10.60
N ILE A 86 3.57 12.22 -10.05
CA ILE A 86 2.60 13.24 -10.45
C ILE A 86 3.38 14.53 -10.75
N PRO A 87 3.37 15.03 -11.98
CA PRO A 87 3.96 16.32 -12.31
C PRO A 87 3.38 17.42 -11.40
N ASP A 88 4.23 18.34 -10.95
CA ASP A 88 3.88 19.45 -10.06
C ASP A 88 3.27 19.05 -8.70
N GLY A 89 3.25 17.77 -8.36
CA GLY A 89 2.85 17.27 -7.05
C GLY A 89 3.91 17.58 -5.98
N PRO A 90 3.53 17.64 -4.68
CA PRO A 90 4.48 17.83 -3.60
C PRO A 90 5.51 16.70 -3.53
N THR A 91 6.68 16.97 -2.98
CA THR A 91 7.82 16.02 -2.92
C THR A 91 7.44 14.70 -2.25
N ALA A 92 6.59 14.73 -1.22
CA ALA A 92 6.20 13.54 -0.48
C ALA A 92 4.86 13.71 0.24
N TYR A 93 4.25 12.58 0.58
CA TYR A 93 3.13 12.48 1.50
C TYR A 93 3.46 11.55 2.66
N PHE A 94 2.92 11.84 3.84
CA PHE A 94 2.98 10.94 4.99
C PHE A 94 1.67 10.18 5.15
N SER A 95 1.79 8.88 5.44
CA SER A 95 0.64 8.08 5.88
C SER A 95 -0.10 8.77 7.03
N THR A 96 -1.41 8.81 6.96
CA THR A 96 -2.28 9.45 7.97
C THR A 96 -2.65 8.52 9.12
N LEU A 97 -2.25 7.26 9.07
CA LEU A 97 -2.60 6.26 10.06
C LEU A 97 -1.70 6.28 11.31
N PRO A 98 -2.23 5.79 12.46
CA PRO A 98 -1.49 5.73 13.71
C PRO A 98 -0.50 4.55 13.70
N LEU A 99 0.54 4.60 12.83
CA LEU A 99 1.45 3.48 12.57
C LEU A 99 2.06 2.89 13.83
N LYS A 100 2.44 3.75 14.81
CA LYS A 100 3.02 3.29 16.08
C LYS A 100 2.05 2.43 16.89
N ALA A 101 0.78 2.83 16.95
CA ALA A 101 -0.25 2.08 17.66
C ALA A 101 -0.49 0.72 16.98
N ILE A 102 -0.47 0.68 15.65
CA ILE A 102 -0.66 -0.55 14.89
C ILE A 102 0.52 -1.51 15.06
N VAL A 103 1.76 -1.01 14.95
CA VAL A 103 2.95 -1.83 15.26
C VAL A 103 2.87 -2.41 16.67
N HIS A 104 2.49 -1.58 17.64
CA HIS A 104 2.32 -2.03 19.02
C HIS A 104 1.27 -3.16 19.13
N ALA A 105 0.10 -2.99 18.49
CA ALA A 105 -0.95 -4.00 18.50
C ALA A 105 -0.52 -5.31 17.82
N LEU A 106 0.22 -5.24 16.70
CA LEU A 106 0.76 -6.41 16.03
C LEU A 106 1.78 -7.15 16.91
N HIS A 107 2.69 -6.42 17.57
CA HIS A 107 3.65 -7.01 18.49
C HIS A 107 2.99 -7.71 19.67
N GLN A 108 1.89 -7.19 20.19
CA GLN A 108 1.11 -7.87 21.24
C GLN A 108 0.50 -9.20 20.77
N GLN A 109 0.30 -9.37 19.48
CA GLN A 109 -0.14 -10.62 18.85
C GLN A 109 1.05 -11.48 18.35
N HIS A 110 2.27 -11.17 18.77
CA HIS A 110 3.50 -11.84 18.33
C HIS A 110 3.73 -11.78 16.80
N ILE A 111 3.17 -10.78 16.13
CA ILE A 111 3.34 -10.55 14.69
C ILE A 111 4.50 -9.56 14.50
N PRO A 112 5.60 -9.96 13.84
CA PRO A 112 6.71 -9.05 13.55
C PRO A 112 6.25 -7.90 12.67
N ALA A 113 6.43 -6.67 13.13
CA ALA A 113 6.05 -5.46 12.39
C ALA A 113 7.02 -4.31 12.67
N GLU A 114 7.19 -3.43 11.69
CA GLU A 114 8.06 -2.25 11.77
C GLU A 114 7.48 -1.08 11.00
N ILE A 115 7.94 0.14 11.30
CA ILE A 115 7.67 1.31 10.46
C ILE A 115 8.78 1.42 9.44
N SER A 116 8.41 1.45 8.16
CA SER A 116 9.31 1.68 7.05
C SER A 116 9.20 3.14 6.58
N TYR A 117 10.33 3.74 6.26
CA TYR A 117 10.41 5.11 5.76
C TYR A 117 10.71 5.17 4.26
N SER A 118 10.61 4.05 3.55
CA SER A 118 10.75 4.01 2.10
C SER A 118 10.05 2.79 1.51
N ALA A 119 9.04 3.05 0.67
CA ALA A 119 8.41 2.04 -0.19
C ALA A 119 9.23 1.77 -1.48
N GLY A 120 10.44 2.31 -1.56
CA GLY A 120 11.29 2.26 -2.75
C GLY A 120 10.88 3.27 -3.82
N THR A 121 11.23 2.98 -5.08
CA THR A 121 11.00 3.87 -6.23
C THR A 121 10.31 3.15 -7.40
N TYR A 122 9.68 2.00 -7.10
CA TYR A 122 8.97 1.16 -8.04
C TYR A 122 7.45 1.31 -7.89
N VAL A 123 6.66 0.45 -8.52
CA VAL A 123 5.20 0.51 -8.58
C VAL A 123 4.54 0.64 -7.19
N CYS A 124 5.12 0.05 -6.13
CA CYS A 124 4.55 0.17 -4.78
C CYS A 124 4.56 1.62 -4.29
N ASN A 125 5.70 2.33 -4.41
CA ASN A 125 5.77 3.74 -4.05
C ASN A 125 4.89 4.60 -4.98
N HIS A 126 4.92 4.32 -6.28
CA HIS A 126 4.10 4.99 -7.29
C HIS A 126 2.61 4.94 -6.92
N LEU A 127 2.10 3.74 -6.63
CA LEU A 127 0.72 3.54 -6.18
C LEU A 127 0.42 4.24 -4.86
N PHE A 128 1.34 4.14 -3.88
CA PHE A 128 1.16 4.79 -2.58
C PHE A 128 1.11 6.30 -2.71
N TYR A 129 2.01 6.88 -3.51
CA TYR A 129 1.98 8.33 -3.77
C TYR A 129 0.68 8.74 -4.47
N GLY A 130 0.27 8.00 -5.51
CA GLY A 130 -0.98 8.25 -6.22
C GLY A 130 -2.21 8.20 -5.31
N LEU A 131 -2.28 7.21 -4.41
CA LEU A 131 -3.34 7.09 -3.39
C LEU A 131 -3.37 8.32 -2.46
N MET A 132 -2.21 8.72 -1.95
CA MET A 132 -2.11 9.88 -1.04
C MET A 132 -2.51 11.18 -1.76
N HIS A 133 -2.12 11.32 -3.03
CA HIS A 133 -2.46 12.48 -3.84
C HIS A 133 -3.96 12.53 -4.17
N ALA A 134 -4.55 11.42 -4.60
CA ALA A 134 -5.97 11.34 -4.95
C ALA A 134 -6.89 11.71 -3.78
N LEU A 135 -6.47 11.38 -2.56
CA LEU A 135 -7.26 11.59 -1.35
C LEU A 135 -6.77 12.75 -0.48
N LYS A 136 -5.89 13.63 -0.95
CA LYS A 136 -5.24 14.69 -0.15
C LYS A 136 -6.24 15.63 0.54
N ASP A 137 -7.37 15.91 -0.10
CA ASP A 137 -8.41 16.82 0.38
C ASP A 137 -9.58 16.10 1.09
N GLN A 138 -9.48 14.77 1.25
CA GLN A 138 -10.50 13.97 1.90
C GLN A 138 -10.08 13.58 3.32
N GLN A 139 -11.03 13.44 4.24
CA GLN A 139 -10.77 12.99 5.62
C GLN A 139 -10.61 11.46 5.74
N SER A 140 -10.62 10.72 4.65
CA SER A 140 -10.44 9.26 4.63
C SER A 140 -9.06 8.86 5.12
N ALA A 141 -8.97 7.79 5.89
CA ALA A 141 -7.69 7.20 6.30
C ALA A 141 -7.03 6.44 5.15
N ARG A 142 -5.70 6.54 4.98
CA ARG A 142 -4.96 6.10 3.79
C ARG A 142 -3.70 5.34 4.12
N TRP A 143 -3.43 4.24 3.40
CA TRP A 143 -2.36 3.35 3.77
C TRP A 143 -1.69 2.57 2.64
N LEU A 144 -0.36 2.40 2.76
CA LEU A 144 0.36 1.31 2.12
C LEU A 144 0.98 0.40 3.17
N TYR A 145 0.92 -0.90 2.93
CA TYR A 145 1.44 -1.94 3.78
C TYR A 145 2.19 -2.98 2.95
N SER A 146 3.40 -3.33 3.35
CA SER A 146 4.19 -4.39 2.73
C SER A 146 4.27 -5.61 3.63
N TYR A 147 4.06 -6.79 3.07
CA TYR A 147 4.17 -8.06 3.80
C TYR A 147 5.33 -8.92 3.28
N PRO A 148 5.92 -9.80 4.11
CA PRO A 148 7.03 -10.65 3.70
C PRO A 148 6.63 -11.64 2.62
N THR A 149 7.60 -12.03 1.79
CA THR A 149 7.41 -12.98 0.67
C THR A 149 7.36 -14.44 1.09
N GLN A 150 7.86 -14.75 2.30
CA GLN A 150 7.84 -16.12 2.80
C GLN A 150 6.92 -16.23 4.01
N PRO A 151 6.11 -17.30 4.10
CA PRO A 151 5.46 -17.61 5.36
C PRO A 151 6.55 -17.83 6.40
N THR A 152 6.42 -17.17 7.55
CA THR A 152 7.22 -17.53 8.72
C THR A 152 6.94 -18.99 9.01
N THR A 153 7.84 -19.88 8.61
CA THR A 153 7.84 -21.28 9.01
C THR A 153 8.04 -21.32 10.52
N SER A 154 7.02 -21.75 11.19
CA SER A 154 6.85 -22.21 12.57
C SER A 154 5.84 -21.38 13.37
N MET A 155 4.57 -21.73 13.22
CA MET A 155 3.75 -21.73 14.42
C MET A 155 4.16 -22.99 15.22
N PRO A 156 4.55 -22.87 16.47
CA PRO A 156 4.61 -24.03 17.33
C PRO A 156 3.19 -24.56 17.53
N THR A 157 3.04 -25.86 17.35
CA THR A 157 1.86 -26.66 17.68
C THR A 157 1.48 -26.54 19.15
#